data_ee2550bfac158f2f0d655387bb0d1c97
#
_entry.id   ee2550bfac158f2f0d655387bb0d1c97
#
_cell.length_a   1.000
_cell.length_b   1.000
_cell.length_c   1.000
_cell.angle_alpha   90.00
_cell.angle_beta   90.00
_cell.angle_gamma   90.00
#
_symmetry.space_group_name_H-M   'P 1'
#
loop_
_entity.id
_entity.type
_entity.pdbx_description
1 polymer ?
#
loop_
_entity_poly.entity_id
_entity_poly.type
_entity_poly.pdbx_seq_one_letter_code
_entity_poly.pdbx_strand_id
1 'polypeptide(L)'
;MEPEWTIISLLKWTESYFNSHGIDSPRMTAEILLAHTLKTTRINLYIQHDKPLSCSELIQFKTLIQRRINREPVAYITGSKEFWSLDFTVTRDVLIPRPDTECIVEATLALLPNQHSDQPKKILDLGTGSGAIIIALASERPHNVYFATDRSSAAAILARKNAAKHGLSDTIHFLCSNWFDAINPNKHSFDIIVSNPPYIPTDIIPTLAPEINRYEPRIALDGDHDGLSDIRKILHSAPDYLLNGGYLLLEIGFDQMNSVFKIAGNSSFYNCIEFIKDYAGHHRVLKLKKN
;
A
#
# COMPACT_ATOMS: atom_id res chain seq x y z
N MET A 1 -13.09 25.13 38.95
CA MET A 1 -11.91 24.74 38.17
C MET A 1 -12.40 23.75 37.13
N GLU A 2 -12.20 24.01 35.84
CA GLU A 2 -12.45 23.02 34.82
C GLU A 2 -11.50 21.85 35.07
N PRO A 3 -11.93 20.59 34.85
CA PRO A 3 -11.09 19.43 35.06
C PRO A 3 -9.87 19.54 34.14
N GLU A 4 -8.68 19.52 34.74
CA GLU A 4 -7.43 19.52 33.99
C GLU A 4 -7.28 18.17 33.27
N TRP A 5 -7.30 18.19 31.92
CA TRP A 5 -7.18 16.97 31.13
C TRP A 5 -5.72 16.49 31.13
N THR A 6 -5.46 15.35 31.74
CA THR A 6 -4.18 14.64 31.59
C THR A 6 -4.24 13.67 30.41
N ILE A 7 -3.06 13.23 29.94
CA ILE A 7 -2.96 12.24 28.85
C ILE A 7 -3.83 11.02 29.13
N ILE A 8 -3.74 10.43 30.34
CA ILE A 8 -4.47 9.20 30.66
C ILE A 8 -5.99 9.43 30.76
N SER A 9 -6.42 10.56 31.32
CA SER A 9 -7.84 10.87 31.46
C SER A 9 -8.48 11.10 30.08
N LEU A 10 -7.76 11.81 29.19
CA LEU A 10 -8.21 12.07 27.82
C LEU A 10 -8.24 10.80 26.97
N LEU A 11 -7.25 9.92 27.09
CA LEU A 11 -7.27 8.62 26.40
C LEU A 11 -8.46 7.75 26.82
N LYS A 12 -8.75 7.66 28.11
CA LYS A 12 -9.92 6.90 28.64
C LYS A 12 -11.24 7.45 28.10
N TRP A 13 -11.39 8.77 28.12
CA TRP A 13 -12.57 9.43 27.59
C TRP A 13 -12.71 9.19 26.08
N THR A 14 -11.63 9.38 25.32
CA THR A 14 -11.65 9.20 23.85
C THR A 14 -11.94 7.75 23.46
N GLU A 15 -11.38 6.77 24.19
CA GLU A 15 -11.67 5.35 23.99
C GLU A 15 -13.17 5.07 24.14
N SER A 16 -13.79 5.55 25.24
CA SER A 16 -15.22 5.41 25.47
C SER A 16 -16.05 6.11 24.39
N TYR A 17 -15.62 7.28 23.97
CA TYR A 17 -16.29 8.06 22.92
C TYR A 17 -16.21 7.35 21.57
N PHE A 18 -15.05 6.80 21.19
CA PHE A 18 -14.90 6.02 19.97
C PHE A 18 -15.71 4.73 20.00
N ASN A 19 -15.77 4.04 21.14
CA ASN A 19 -16.61 2.87 21.33
C ASN A 19 -18.10 3.19 21.05
N SER A 20 -18.62 4.29 21.60
CA SER A 20 -20.00 4.70 21.39
C SER A 20 -20.33 5.07 19.93
N HIS A 21 -19.31 5.38 19.11
CA HIS A 21 -19.43 5.68 17.68
C HIS A 21 -19.06 4.49 16.78
N GLY A 22 -18.85 3.29 17.35
CA GLY A 22 -18.52 2.08 16.59
C GLY A 22 -17.20 2.17 15.84
N ILE A 23 -16.21 2.84 16.41
CA ILE A 23 -14.86 2.91 15.84
C ILE A 23 -14.08 1.66 16.24
N ASP A 24 -13.51 0.98 15.25
CA ASP A 24 -12.68 -0.19 15.49
C ASP A 24 -11.38 0.16 16.23
N SER A 25 -10.92 -0.75 17.11
CA SER A 25 -9.70 -0.58 17.91
C SER A 25 -9.64 0.80 18.59
N PRO A 26 -10.65 1.20 19.37
CA PRO A 26 -10.86 2.55 19.87
C PRO A 26 -9.69 3.05 20.70
N ARG A 27 -9.12 2.21 21.55
CA ARG A 27 -7.96 2.54 22.39
C ARG A 27 -6.73 2.85 21.55
N MET A 28 -6.37 1.96 20.63
CA MET A 28 -5.22 2.15 19.75
C MET A 28 -5.39 3.38 18.86
N THR A 29 -6.58 3.60 18.33
CA THR A 29 -6.92 4.79 17.54
C THR A 29 -6.71 6.07 18.34
N ALA A 30 -7.20 6.13 19.60
CA ALA A 30 -7.02 7.28 20.48
C ALA A 30 -5.54 7.57 20.76
N GLU A 31 -4.76 6.51 21.03
CA GLU A 31 -3.31 6.63 21.28
C GLU A 31 -2.55 7.17 20.06
N ILE A 32 -2.83 6.67 18.86
CA ILE A 32 -2.18 7.13 17.63
C ILE A 32 -2.48 8.60 17.38
N LEU A 33 -3.76 9.01 17.49
CA LEU A 33 -4.15 10.39 17.25
C LEU A 33 -3.60 11.33 18.30
N LEU A 34 -3.55 10.93 19.58
CA LEU A 34 -2.99 11.76 20.64
C LEU A 34 -1.47 11.87 20.52
N ALA A 35 -0.77 10.78 20.21
CA ALA A 35 0.67 10.79 19.95
C ALA A 35 1.01 11.72 18.77
N HIS A 36 0.21 11.67 17.70
CA HIS A 36 0.35 12.58 16.56
C HIS A 36 0.16 14.06 16.97
N THR A 37 -0.87 14.36 17.76
CA THR A 37 -1.15 15.71 18.26
C THR A 37 0.01 16.26 19.09
N LEU A 38 0.54 15.42 20.00
CA LEU A 38 1.63 15.78 20.90
C LEU A 38 3.04 15.66 20.27
N LYS A 39 3.12 15.22 19.00
CA LYS A 39 4.38 14.95 18.27
C LYS A 39 5.32 14.04 19.06
N THR A 40 4.78 12.97 19.61
CA THR A 40 5.48 12.02 20.47
C THR A 40 5.18 10.57 20.07
N THR A 41 5.80 9.60 20.73
CA THR A 41 5.52 8.17 20.52
C THR A 41 4.39 7.67 21.44
N ARG A 42 3.72 6.58 21.05
CA ARG A 42 2.70 5.95 21.89
C ARG A 42 3.25 5.53 23.27
N ILE A 43 4.49 5.05 23.32
CA ILE A 43 5.16 4.67 24.58
C ILE A 43 5.27 5.88 25.50
N ASN A 44 5.64 7.04 24.98
CA ASN A 44 5.77 8.27 25.77
C ASN A 44 4.44 8.76 26.36
N LEU A 45 3.29 8.42 25.76
CA LEU A 45 1.99 8.71 26.36
C LEU A 45 1.81 7.99 27.72
N TYR A 46 2.35 6.78 27.84
CA TYR A 46 2.30 6.03 29.10
C TYR A 46 3.33 6.50 30.11
N ILE A 47 4.52 6.88 29.64
CA ILE A 47 5.57 7.43 30.53
C ILE A 47 5.12 8.77 31.12
N GLN A 48 4.44 9.60 30.33
CA GLN A 48 3.98 10.94 30.71
C GLN A 48 2.47 10.99 31.00
N HIS A 49 1.90 9.90 31.50
CA HIS A 49 0.45 9.70 31.61
C HIS A 49 -0.30 10.80 32.41
N ASP A 50 0.36 11.40 33.41
CA ASP A 50 -0.19 12.47 34.25
C ASP A 50 0.04 13.88 33.71
N LYS A 51 0.79 14.02 32.58
CA LYS A 51 1.05 15.33 32.00
C LYS A 51 -0.25 15.98 31.56
N PRO A 52 -0.54 17.23 32.00
CA PRO A 52 -1.70 17.97 31.51
C PRO A 52 -1.51 18.43 30.08
N LEU A 53 -2.61 18.54 29.33
CA LEU A 53 -2.61 19.08 27.98
C LEU A 53 -2.95 20.57 27.99
N SER A 54 -2.26 21.33 27.14
CA SER A 54 -2.60 22.71 26.85
C SER A 54 -3.93 22.84 26.10
N CYS A 55 -4.58 24.01 26.17
CA CYS A 55 -5.79 24.29 25.42
C CYS A 55 -5.59 24.10 23.89
N SER A 56 -4.42 24.46 23.35
CA SER A 56 -4.12 24.30 21.92
C SER A 56 -4.03 22.81 21.52
N GLU A 57 -3.40 21.95 22.33
CA GLU A 57 -3.33 20.49 22.11
C GLU A 57 -4.72 19.86 22.19
N LEU A 58 -5.55 20.28 23.13
CA LEU A 58 -6.94 19.82 23.26
C LEU A 58 -7.77 20.17 22.02
N ILE A 59 -7.66 21.41 21.51
CA ILE A 59 -8.39 21.86 20.31
C ILE A 59 -7.93 21.04 19.10
N GLN A 60 -6.63 20.86 18.90
CA GLN A 60 -6.08 20.05 17.82
C GLN A 60 -6.58 18.62 17.91
N PHE A 61 -6.46 17.98 19.07
CA PHE A 61 -6.89 16.61 19.26
C PHE A 61 -8.40 16.43 19.02
N LYS A 62 -9.25 17.35 19.49
CA LYS A 62 -10.69 17.36 19.23
C LYS A 62 -10.99 17.40 17.73
N THR A 63 -10.22 18.13 16.94
CA THR A 63 -10.37 18.16 15.48
C THR A 63 -10.09 16.79 14.87
N LEU A 64 -9.05 16.09 15.34
CA LEU A 64 -8.73 14.75 14.86
C LEU A 64 -9.79 13.72 15.26
N ILE A 65 -10.33 13.83 16.48
CA ILE A 65 -11.47 13.01 16.94
C ILE A 65 -12.68 13.19 16.00
N GLN A 66 -13.03 14.44 15.64
CA GLN A 66 -14.15 14.71 14.73
C GLN A 66 -13.92 14.11 13.33
N ARG A 67 -12.72 14.20 12.80
CA ARG A 67 -12.36 13.53 11.53
C ARG A 67 -12.56 12.01 11.63
N ARG A 68 -12.10 11.42 12.73
CA ARG A 68 -12.19 9.95 12.92
C ARG A 68 -13.62 9.45 13.10
N ILE A 69 -14.48 10.12 13.85
CA ILE A 69 -15.89 9.71 13.99
C ILE A 69 -16.67 9.89 12.67
N ASN A 70 -16.22 10.77 11.78
CA ASN A 70 -16.71 10.86 10.40
C ASN A 70 -16.14 9.73 9.51
N ARG A 71 -15.47 8.72 10.11
CA ARG A 71 -14.90 7.56 9.45
C ARG A 71 -13.68 7.83 8.58
N GLU A 72 -13.03 8.99 8.72
CA GLU A 72 -11.76 9.21 8.02
C GLU A 72 -10.70 8.23 8.53
N PRO A 73 -9.94 7.53 7.65
CA PRO A 73 -8.89 6.60 8.05
C PRO A 73 -7.82 7.27 8.90
N VAL A 74 -7.34 6.58 9.93
CA VAL A 74 -6.27 7.11 10.81
C VAL A 74 -5.05 7.52 10.00
N ALA A 75 -4.65 6.72 9.00
CA ALA A 75 -3.52 7.02 8.14
C ALA A 75 -3.66 8.36 7.38
N TYR A 76 -4.87 8.69 6.90
CA TYR A 76 -5.11 9.99 6.26
C TYR A 76 -5.20 11.14 7.27
N ILE A 77 -5.65 10.87 8.50
CA ILE A 77 -5.68 11.87 9.56
C ILE A 77 -4.26 12.26 9.98
N THR A 78 -3.38 11.27 10.13
CA THR A 78 -1.99 11.46 10.53
C THR A 78 -1.06 11.79 9.35
N GLY A 79 -1.51 11.50 8.12
CA GLY A 79 -0.71 11.65 6.90
C GLY A 79 0.38 10.59 6.73
N SER A 80 0.35 9.53 7.54
CA SER A 80 1.41 8.52 7.57
C SER A 80 0.89 7.10 7.74
N LYS A 81 1.57 6.14 7.13
CA LYS A 81 1.35 4.70 7.26
C LYS A 81 2.68 3.96 7.23
N GLU A 82 2.88 3.10 8.21
CA GLU A 82 4.00 2.14 8.19
C GLU A 82 3.69 0.99 7.24
N PHE A 83 4.70 0.59 6.45
CA PHE A 83 4.71 -0.59 5.60
C PHE A 83 6.16 -1.05 5.46
N TRP A 84 6.45 -2.32 5.65
CA TRP A 84 7.81 -2.89 5.58
C TRP A 84 8.81 -2.16 6.51
N SER A 85 8.37 -1.81 7.72
CA SER A 85 9.15 -1.00 8.69
C SER A 85 9.60 0.39 8.17
N LEU A 86 9.04 0.85 7.05
CA LEU A 86 9.26 2.17 6.47
C LEU A 86 8.02 3.05 6.68
N ASP A 87 8.22 4.34 6.95
CA ASP A 87 7.14 5.30 7.13
C ASP A 87 6.79 6.01 5.83
N PHE A 88 5.59 5.75 5.28
CA PHE A 88 5.09 6.31 4.04
C PHE A 88 4.15 7.48 4.30
N THR A 89 4.36 8.60 3.63
CA THR A 89 3.36 9.64 3.51
C THR A 89 2.20 9.12 2.66
N VAL A 90 0.97 9.30 3.13
CA VAL A 90 -0.25 8.91 2.43
C VAL A 90 -1.24 10.05 2.38
N THR A 91 -1.95 10.17 1.25
CA THR A 91 -3.02 11.15 1.02
C THR A 91 -4.20 10.43 0.37
N ARG A 92 -5.31 11.14 0.18
CA ARG A 92 -6.50 10.61 -0.53
C ARG A 92 -6.24 10.26 -2.00
N ASP A 93 -5.06 10.56 -2.51
CA ASP A 93 -4.69 10.25 -3.90
C ASP A 93 -4.18 8.82 -4.08
N VAL A 94 -3.89 8.10 -2.99
CA VAL A 94 -3.32 6.75 -3.02
C VAL A 94 -4.03 5.79 -2.07
N LEU A 95 -4.04 4.51 -2.42
CA LEU A 95 -4.44 3.45 -1.50
C LEU A 95 -3.54 3.46 -0.26
N ILE A 96 -4.13 3.30 0.92
CA ILE A 96 -3.34 3.09 2.14
C ILE A 96 -2.66 1.71 2.07
N PRO A 97 -1.33 1.61 2.18
CA PRO A 97 -0.63 0.33 2.14
C PRO A 97 -1.21 -0.69 3.11
N ARG A 98 -1.46 -1.92 2.62
CA ARG A 98 -2.05 -3.02 3.41
C ARG A 98 -0.95 -3.98 3.89
N PRO A 99 -1.04 -4.54 5.10
CA PRO A 99 -0.08 -5.55 5.56
C PRO A 99 0.01 -6.75 4.63
N ASP A 100 -1.11 -7.20 4.05
CA ASP A 100 -1.15 -8.34 3.13
C ASP A 100 -0.29 -8.13 1.87
N THR A 101 -0.10 -6.87 1.46
CA THR A 101 0.76 -6.49 0.34
C THR A 101 2.26 -6.75 0.62
N GLU A 102 2.66 -6.95 1.87
CA GLU A 102 4.03 -7.36 2.20
C GLU A 102 4.40 -8.73 1.61
N CYS A 103 3.41 -9.59 1.37
CA CYS A 103 3.62 -10.89 0.71
C CYS A 103 4.20 -10.77 -0.71
N ILE A 104 3.81 -9.74 -1.48
CA ILE A 104 4.38 -9.54 -2.82
C ILE A 104 5.82 -9.03 -2.73
N VAL A 105 6.16 -8.24 -1.71
CA VAL A 105 7.53 -7.81 -1.44
C VAL A 105 8.41 -9.02 -1.12
N GLU A 106 8.00 -9.87 -0.17
CA GLU A 106 8.73 -11.09 0.20
C GLU A 106 8.93 -12.02 -0.99
N ALA A 107 7.86 -12.28 -1.75
CA ALA A 107 7.91 -13.13 -2.94
C ALA A 107 8.86 -12.59 -4.01
N THR A 108 8.93 -11.26 -4.16
CA THR A 108 9.84 -10.60 -5.10
C THR A 108 11.28 -10.66 -4.61
N LEU A 109 11.52 -10.39 -3.33
CA LEU A 109 12.85 -10.47 -2.72
C LEU A 109 13.46 -11.87 -2.82
N ALA A 110 12.64 -12.92 -2.75
CA ALA A 110 13.09 -14.31 -2.93
C ALA A 110 13.60 -14.60 -4.36
N LEU A 111 13.23 -13.79 -5.35
CA LEU A 111 13.72 -13.88 -6.74
C LEU A 111 14.96 -13.01 -6.99
N LEU A 112 15.28 -12.10 -6.09
CA LEU A 112 16.40 -11.17 -6.21
C LEU A 112 17.64 -11.71 -5.46
N PRO A 113 18.85 -11.61 -6.05
CA PRO A 113 20.07 -12.05 -5.38
C PRO A 113 20.33 -11.21 -4.12
N ASN A 114 20.79 -11.88 -3.05
CA ASN A 114 21.13 -11.22 -1.78
C ASN A 114 22.44 -10.43 -1.82
N GLN A 115 23.30 -10.70 -2.79
CA GLN A 115 24.61 -10.07 -2.93
C GLN A 115 24.68 -9.21 -4.17
N HIS A 116 25.66 -8.30 -4.22
CA HIS A 116 25.99 -7.54 -5.40
C HIS A 116 26.17 -8.48 -6.60
N SER A 117 25.32 -8.29 -7.60
CA SER A 117 25.46 -8.94 -8.89
C SER A 117 26.05 -7.92 -9.87
N ASP A 118 27.03 -8.33 -10.68
CA ASP A 118 27.56 -7.51 -11.79
C ASP A 118 26.47 -7.19 -12.84
N GLN A 119 25.32 -7.84 -12.75
CA GLN A 119 24.15 -7.61 -13.60
C GLN A 119 22.94 -7.21 -12.76
N PRO A 120 22.71 -5.90 -12.54
CA PRO A 120 21.54 -5.42 -11.80
C PRO A 120 20.25 -5.83 -12.52
N LYS A 121 19.29 -6.35 -11.75
CA LYS A 121 17.95 -6.69 -12.25
C LYS A 121 17.12 -5.44 -12.45
N LYS A 122 16.25 -5.46 -13.45
CA LYS A 122 15.28 -4.41 -13.75
C LYS A 122 13.90 -4.84 -13.22
N ILE A 123 13.36 -4.06 -12.30
CA ILE A 123 12.07 -4.32 -11.66
C ILE A 123 11.10 -3.19 -12.04
N LEU A 124 9.88 -3.55 -12.43
CA LEU A 124 8.80 -2.61 -12.73
C LEU A 124 7.63 -2.82 -11.77
N ASP A 125 7.18 -1.75 -11.12
CA ASP A 125 5.95 -1.71 -10.32
C ASP A 125 4.85 -0.96 -11.09
N LEU A 126 3.75 -1.64 -11.37
CA LEU A 126 2.61 -1.10 -12.10
C LEU A 126 1.50 -0.69 -11.11
N GLY A 127 1.07 0.57 -11.17
CA GLY A 127 0.10 1.12 -10.24
C GLY A 127 0.72 1.33 -8.86
N THR A 128 1.86 2.00 -8.80
CA THR A 128 2.71 2.09 -7.60
C THR A 128 2.06 2.77 -6.39
N GLY A 129 1.02 3.58 -6.58
CA GLY A 129 0.30 4.28 -5.51
C GLY A 129 1.23 5.16 -4.66
N SER A 130 1.39 4.82 -3.38
CA SER A 130 2.32 5.49 -2.47
C SER A 130 3.80 5.16 -2.71
N GLY A 131 4.09 4.21 -3.59
CA GLY A 131 5.42 3.64 -3.80
C GLY A 131 5.78 2.51 -2.84
N ALA A 132 4.82 1.98 -2.06
CA ALA A 132 5.08 1.06 -0.96
C ALA A 132 5.89 -0.18 -1.39
N ILE A 133 5.47 -0.87 -2.46
CA ILE A 133 6.14 -2.08 -2.95
C ILE A 133 7.55 -1.75 -3.46
N ILE A 134 7.65 -0.79 -4.39
CA ILE A 134 8.92 -0.53 -5.08
C ILE A 134 9.98 0.05 -4.15
N ILE A 135 9.58 0.90 -3.19
CA ILE A 135 10.47 1.50 -2.20
C ILE A 135 10.96 0.44 -1.22
N ALA A 136 10.07 -0.47 -0.76
CA ALA A 136 10.46 -1.59 0.09
C ALA A 136 11.49 -2.49 -0.62
N LEU A 137 11.26 -2.83 -1.90
CA LEU A 137 12.20 -3.61 -2.70
C LEU A 137 13.54 -2.90 -2.88
N ALA A 138 13.51 -1.61 -3.19
CA ALA A 138 14.72 -0.83 -3.40
C ALA A 138 15.53 -0.61 -2.11
N SER A 139 14.88 -0.49 -0.97
CA SER A 139 15.55 -0.38 0.34
C SER A 139 16.30 -1.66 0.71
N GLU A 140 15.74 -2.84 0.38
CA GLU A 140 16.34 -4.15 0.65
C GLU A 140 17.42 -4.57 -0.36
N ARG A 141 17.29 -4.14 -1.62
CA ARG A 141 18.16 -4.53 -2.72
C ARG A 141 18.57 -3.32 -3.59
N PRO A 142 19.28 -2.33 -3.05
CA PRO A 142 19.51 -1.03 -3.71
C PRO A 142 20.36 -1.09 -4.99
N HIS A 143 20.99 -2.22 -5.29
CA HIS A 143 21.87 -2.38 -6.46
C HIS A 143 21.14 -2.71 -7.76
N ASN A 144 19.81 -2.90 -7.70
CA ASN A 144 18.98 -3.15 -8.86
C ASN A 144 18.45 -1.82 -9.44
N VAL A 145 17.82 -1.87 -10.60
CA VAL A 145 17.21 -0.73 -11.27
C VAL A 145 15.71 -0.83 -11.18
N TYR A 146 15.07 0.20 -10.65
CA TYR A 146 13.67 0.19 -10.33
C TYR A 146 12.90 1.20 -11.17
N PHE A 147 11.74 0.77 -11.66
CA PHE A 147 10.79 1.59 -12.39
C PHE A 147 9.43 1.49 -11.72
N ALA A 148 8.72 2.59 -11.66
CA ALA A 148 7.39 2.64 -11.07
C ALA A 148 6.46 3.46 -11.97
N THR A 149 5.28 2.93 -12.26
CA THR A 149 4.26 3.65 -13.03
C THR A 149 3.00 3.82 -12.22
N ASP A 150 2.31 4.94 -12.44
CA ASP A 150 0.95 5.14 -11.95
C ASP A 150 0.20 6.03 -12.95
N ARG A 151 -1.09 5.75 -13.18
CA ARG A 151 -1.93 6.58 -14.04
C ARG A 151 -2.32 7.91 -13.40
N SER A 152 -2.27 7.99 -12.07
CA SER A 152 -2.45 9.21 -11.29
C SER A 152 -1.12 9.94 -11.15
N SER A 153 -1.03 11.13 -11.75
CA SER A 153 0.15 11.98 -11.56
C SER A 153 0.36 12.38 -10.09
N ALA A 154 -0.73 12.55 -9.32
CA ALA A 154 -0.66 12.83 -7.89
C ALA A 154 -0.04 11.67 -7.11
N ALA A 155 -0.41 10.41 -7.43
CA ALA A 155 0.19 9.22 -6.85
C ALA A 155 1.67 9.10 -7.22
N ALA A 156 2.04 9.27 -8.48
CA ALA A 156 3.44 9.22 -8.93
C ALA A 156 4.31 10.30 -8.24
N ILE A 157 3.78 11.51 -8.05
CA ILE A 157 4.47 12.58 -7.31
C ILE A 157 4.63 12.21 -5.83
N LEU A 158 3.60 11.63 -5.22
CA LEU A 158 3.67 11.20 -3.82
C LEU A 158 4.67 10.06 -3.63
N ALA A 159 4.66 9.06 -4.52
CA ALA A 159 5.62 7.96 -4.50
C ALA A 159 7.06 8.47 -4.62
N ARG A 160 7.32 9.44 -5.51
CA ARG A 160 8.63 10.08 -5.65
C ARG A 160 9.05 10.81 -4.37
N LYS A 161 8.12 11.50 -3.68
CA LYS A 161 8.39 12.13 -2.38
C LYS A 161 8.72 11.09 -1.31
N ASN A 162 8.01 9.97 -1.28
CA ASN A 162 8.31 8.86 -0.37
C ASN A 162 9.68 8.26 -0.66
N ALA A 163 10.04 8.04 -1.93
CA ALA A 163 11.38 7.58 -2.29
C ALA A 163 12.47 8.56 -1.82
N ALA A 164 12.27 9.86 -2.00
CA ALA A 164 13.19 10.88 -1.52
C ALA A 164 13.35 10.86 0.01
N LYS A 165 12.24 10.67 0.75
CA LYS A 165 12.25 10.54 2.22
C LYS A 165 13.13 9.38 2.69
N HIS A 166 13.23 8.31 1.91
CA HIS A 166 14.04 7.13 2.21
C HIS A 166 15.40 7.10 1.50
N GLY A 167 15.83 8.21 0.86
CA GLY A 167 17.13 8.31 0.20
C GLY A 167 17.25 7.52 -1.11
N LEU A 168 16.11 7.20 -1.77
CA LEU A 168 16.04 6.35 -2.97
C LEU A 168 15.68 7.12 -4.24
N SER A 169 15.84 8.46 -4.24
CA SER A 169 15.48 9.32 -5.38
C SER A 169 16.16 8.95 -6.69
N ASP A 170 17.42 8.52 -6.63
CA ASP A 170 18.23 8.18 -7.78
C ASP A 170 18.16 6.70 -8.17
N THR A 171 17.52 5.90 -7.32
CA THR A 171 17.39 4.44 -7.49
C THR A 171 16.12 4.06 -8.24
N ILE A 172 15.06 4.87 -8.13
CA ILE A 172 13.73 4.56 -8.66
C ILE A 172 13.31 5.59 -9.71
N HIS A 173 12.97 5.11 -10.90
CA HIS A 173 12.47 5.93 -12.01
C HIS A 173 10.94 5.93 -12.02
N PHE A 174 10.32 7.09 -11.75
CA PHE A 174 8.86 7.25 -11.73
C PHE A 174 8.34 7.82 -13.03
N LEU A 175 7.29 7.19 -13.59
CA LEU A 175 6.61 7.61 -14.81
C LEU A 175 5.10 7.72 -14.54
N CYS A 176 4.45 8.75 -15.12
CA CYS A 176 2.99 8.77 -15.18
C CYS A 176 2.54 7.98 -16.40
N SER A 177 1.85 6.86 -16.20
CA SER A 177 1.47 5.93 -17.27
C SER A 177 0.27 5.09 -16.85
N ASN A 178 -0.63 4.85 -17.79
CA ASN A 178 -1.65 3.82 -17.61
C ASN A 178 -1.01 2.47 -17.99
N TRP A 179 -0.73 1.67 -16.99
CA TRP A 179 0.01 0.40 -17.08
C TRP A 179 1.31 0.58 -17.90
N PHE A 180 1.37 0.01 -19.10
CA PHE A 180 2.55 -0.05 -19.97
C PHE A 180 2.63 1.07 -21.01
N ASP A 181 1.62 1.95 -21.14
CA ASP A 181 1.47 2.88 -22.27
C ASP A 181 2.69 3.81 -22.51
N ALA A 182 3.41 4.18 -21.45
CA ALA A 182 4.63 5.00 -21.55
C ALA A 182 5.92 4.18 -21.76
N ILE A 183 5.85 2.86 -21.83
CA ILE A 183 7.01 1.96 -21.91
C ILE A 183 7.11 1.38 -23.31
N ASN A 184 8.28 1.50 -23.93
CA ASN A 184 8.52 0.89 -25.24
C ASN A 184 9.04 -0.54 -25.07
N PRO A 185 8.29 -1.58 -25.47
CA PRO A 185 8.69 -2.97 -25.29
C PRO A 185 9.97 -3.34 -26.05
N ASN A 186 10.26 -2.66 -27.17
CA ASN A 186 11.47 -2.90 -27.95
C ASN A 186 12.76 -2.33 -27.34
N LYS A 187 12.63 -1.46 -26.33
CA LYS A 187 13.75 -0.79 -25.66
C LYS A 187 13.90 -1.17 -24.19
N HIS A 188 12.81 -1.60 -23.57
CA HIS A 188 12.76 -1.87 -22.14
C HIS A 188 12.17 -3.24 -21.88
N SER A 189 12.96 -4.11 -21.28
CA SER A 189 12.54 -5.42 -20.80
C SER A 189 12.93 -5.56 -19.34
N PHE A 190 12.08 -6.21 -18.56
CA PHE A 190 12.21 -6.34 -17.12
C PHE A 190 12.46 -7.79 -16.71
N ASP A 191 13.26 -7.98 -15.68
CA ASP A 191 13.43 -9.27 -15.03
C ASP A 191 12.20 -9.63 -14.19
N ILE A 192 11.61 -8.61 -13.55
CA ILE A 192 10.44 -8.78 -12.70
C ILE A 192 9.47 -7.62 -12.92
N ILE A 193 8.19 -7.95 -13.05
CA ILE A 193 7.08 -7.01 -13.02
C ILE A 193 6.23 -7.34 -11.81
N VAL A 194 5.90 -6.35 -10.98
CA VAL A 194 5.03 -6.48 -9.81
C VAL A 194 3.85 -5.53 -9.93
N SER A 195 2.71 -5.87 -9.36
CA SER A 195 1.56 -4.96 -9.24
C SER A 195 0.62 -5.39 -8.13
N ASN A 196 0.03 -4.40 -7.46
CA ASN A 196 -1.20 -4.56 -6.70
C ASN A 196 -2.31 -3.80 -7.46
N PRO A 197 -2.94 -4.42 -8.48
CA PRO A 197 -3.95 -3.76 -9.30
C PRO A 197 -5.28 -3.67 -8.56
N PRO A 198 -6.20 -2.77 -8.96
CA PRO A 198 -7.58 -2.79 -8.47
C PRO A 198 -8.23 -4.13 -8.78
N TYR A 199 -8.81 -4.77 -7.76
CA TYR A 199 -9.39 -6.12 -7.89
C TYR A 199 -10.78 -6.26 -7.25
N ILE A 200 -11.37 -5.18 -6.75
CA ILE A 200 -12.69 -5.24 -6.10
C ILE A 200 -13.77 -5.05 -7.16
N PRO A 201 -14.77 -5.96 -7.26
CA PRO A 201 -15.90 -5.75 -8.15
C PRO A 201 -16.63 -4.43 -7.84
N THR A 202 -17.06 -3.73 -8.89
CA THR A 202 -17.69 -2.40 -8.78
C THR A 202 -18.89 -2.36 -7.83
N ASP A 203 -19.72 -3.41 -7.85
CA ASP A 203 -20.92 -3.53 -7.03
C ASP A 203 -20.63 -3.82 -5.55
N ILE A 204 -19.46 -4.33 -5.22
CA ILE A 204 -19.02 -4.58 -3.86
C ILE A 204 -18.50 -3.31 -3.17
N ILE A 205 -17.93 -2.37 -3.93
CA ILE A 205 -17.32 -1.15 -3.37
C ILE A 205 -18.26 -0.40 -2.39
N PRO A 206 -19.56 -0.19 -2.69
CA PRO A 206 -20.47 0.49 -1.75
C PRO A 206 -20.68 -0.24 -0.42
N THR A 207 -20.40 -1.54 -0.37
CA THR A 207 -20.56 -2.39 0.85
C THR A 207 -19.33 -2.39 1.75
N LEU A 208 -18.21 -1.86 1.26
CA LEU A 208 -16.97 -1.77 2.03
C LEU A 208 -17.12 -0.86 3.24
N ALA A 209 -16.23 -1.03 4.21
CA ALA A 209 -16.17 -0.15 5.37
C ALA A 209 -16.16 1.34 4.93
N PRO A 210 -16.85 2.22 5.65
CA PRO A 210 -16.95 3.63 5.28
C PRO A 210 -15.60 4.33 5.10
N GLU A 211 -14.59 3.88 5.82
CA GLU A 211 -13.21 4.35 5.72
C GLU A 211 -12.64 4.14 4.31
N ILE A 212 -12.94 3.01 3.69
CA ILE A 212 -12.48 2.64 2.34
C ILE A 212 -13.37 3.31 1.30
N ASN A 213 -14.66 3.02 1.35
CA ASN A 213 -15.62 3.46 0.33
C ASN A 213 -15.68 4.99 0.16
N ARG A 214 -15.58 5.77 1.26
CA ARG A 214 -15.74 7.23 1.24
C ARG A 214 -14.44 8.01 1.05
N TYR A 215 -13.30 7.41 1.39
CA TYR A 215 -12.05 8.15 1.52
C TYR A 215 -10.95 7.66 0.59
N GLU A 216 -10.87 6.37 0.32
CA GLU A 216 -9.82 5.86 -0.56
C GLU A 216 -10.18 6.07 -2.04
N PRO A 217 -9.18 6.30 -2.92
CA PRO A 217 -9.45 6.62 -4.31
C PRO A 217 -10.07 5.41 -5.01
N ARG A 218 -11.26 5.59 -5.57
CA ARG A 218 -12.01 4.53 -6.26
C ARG A 218 -11.19 3.85 -7.37
N ILE A 219 -10.37 4.65 -8.04
CA ILE A 219 -9.44 4.18 -9.09
C ILE A 219 -8.47 3.09 -8.62
N ALA A 220 -8.14 3.06 -7.33
CA ALA A 220 -7.25 2.06 -6.74
C ALA A 220 -7.99 0.83 -6.19
N LEU A 221 -9.33 0.84 -6.20
CA LEU A 221 -10.17 -0.23 -5.67
C LEU A 221 -10.91 -0.98 -6.78
N ASP A 222 -11.44 -0.24 -7.77
CA ASP A 222 -12.43 -0.71 -8.73
C ASP A 222 -11.76 -1.53 -9.85
N GLY A 223 -11.90 -2.86 -9.74
CA GLY A 223 -11.46 -3.84 -10.74
C GLY A 223 -12.50 -4.14 -11.82
N ASP A 224 -13.52 -3.25 -11.98
CA ASP A 224 -14.63 -3.39 -12.91
C ASP A 224 -15.63 -4.50 -12.49
N HIS A 225 -16.50 -4.91 -13.37
CA HIS A 225 -17.67 -5.78 -13.11
C HIS A 225 -17.36 -7.02 -12.27
N ASP A 226 -16.26 -7.72 -12.53
CA ASP A 226 -15.87 -8.96 -11.84
C ASP A 226 -14.54 -8.84 -11.06
N GLY A 227 -14.01 -7.62 -10.93
CA GLY A 227 -12.77 -7.37 -10.23
C GLY A 227 -11.50 -7.84 -10.96
N LEU A 228 -11.61 -8.26 -12.23
CA LEU A 228 -10.49 -8.88 -12.94
C LEU A 228 -10.05 -8.11 -14.20
N SER A 229 -10.66 -6.96 -14.49
CA SER A 229 -10.40 -6.19 -15.72
C SER A 229 -8.93 -5.83 -15.86
N ASP A 230 -8.34 -5.23 -14.83
CA ASP A 230 -6.95 -4.79 -14.87
C ASP A 230 -5.97 -5.96 -14.75
N ILE A 231 -6.32 -7.01 -13.99
CA ILE A 231 -5.55 -8.25 -13.95
C ILE A 231 -5.44 -8.88 -15.34
N ARG A 232 -6.55 -8.94 -16.11
CA ARG A 232 -6.53 -9.45 -17.49
C ARG A 232 -5.64 -8.63 -18.41
N LYS A 233 -5.72 -7.29 -18.32
CA LYS A 233 -4.87 -6.38 -19.11
C LYS A 233 -3.40 -6.62 -18.84
N ILE A 234 -3.02 -6.69 -17.56
CA ILE A 234 -1.64 -6.90 -17.15
C ILE A 234 -1.16 -8.28 -17.60
N LEU A 235 -1.93 -9.35 -17.35
CA LEU A 235 -1.58 -10.71 -17.77
C LEU A 235 -1.36 -10.84 -19.29
N HIS A 236 -2.17 -10.14 -20.08
CA HIS A 236 -2.07 -10.15 -21.54
C HIS A 236 -0.86 -9.38 -22.04
N SER A 237 -0.55 -8.25 -21.45
CA SER A 237 0.48 -7.33 -21.96
C SER A 237 1.88 -7.60 -21.38
N ALA A 238 1.99 -8.07 -20.14
CA ALA A 238 3.27 -8.24 -19.45
C ALA A 238 4.30 -9.11 -20.21
N PRO A 239 3.91 -10.15 -20.99
CA PRO A 239 4.88 -10.93 -21.76
C PRO A 239 5.74 -10.08 -22.73
N ASP A 240 5.20 -9.01 -23.30
CA ASP A 240 5.95 -8.15 -24.24
C ASP A 240 7.03 -7.33 -23.54
N TYR A 241 6.93 -7.16 -22.25
CA TYR A 241 7.83 -6.35 -21.42
C TYR A 241 8.74 -7.19 -20.50
N LEU A 242 8.49 -8.48 -20.37
CA LEU A 242 9.34 -9.38 -19.59
C LEU A 242 10.46 -9.98 -20.46
N LEU A 243 11.63 -10.13 -19.87
CA LEU A 243 12.69 -11.01 -20.40
C LEU A 243 12.22 -12.48 -20.38
N ASN A 244 12.76 -13.31 -21.26
CA ASN A 244 12.54 -14.76 -21.17
C ASN A 244 13.08 -15.25 -19.82
N GLY A 245 12.29 -16.07 -19.13
CA GLY A 245 12.58 -16.48 -17.76
C GLY A 245 12.29 -15.44 -16.67
N GLY A 246 11.82 -14.24 -17.04
CA GLY A 246 11.39 -13.19 -16.12
C GLY A 246 10.07 -13.53 -15.42
N TYR A 247 9.73 -12.78 -14.39
CA TYR A 247 8.59 -13.06 -13.51
C TYR A 247 7.57 -11.94 -13.49
N LEU A 248 6.29 -12.31 -13.45
CA LEU A 248 5.18 -11.43 -13.13
C LEU A 248 4.60 -11.84 -11.77
N LEU A 249 4.50 -10.88 -10.84
CA LEU A 249 3.83 -11.08 -9.56
C LEU A 249 2.66 -10.10 -9.45
N LEU A 250 1.46 -10.62 -9.16
CA LEU A 250 0.26 -9.80 -8.98
C LEU A 250 -0.40 -10.10 -7.64
N GLU A 251 -0.75 -9.07 -6.89
CA GLU A 251 -1.68 -9.22 -5.77
C GLU A 251 -3.09 -9.47 -6.34
N ILE A 252 -3.83 -10.36 -5.68
CA ILE A 252 -5.21 -10.75 -6.05
C ILE A 252 -6.13 -10.74 -4.83
N GLY A 253 -7.42 -10.65 -5.05
CA GLY A 253 -8.43 -10.87 -4.02
C GLY A 253 -8.38 -12.33 -3.52
N PHE A 254 -8.67 -12.52 -2.23
CA PHE A 254 -8.58 -13.84 -1.57
C PHE A 254 -9.46 -14.93 -2.21
N ASP A 255 -10.50 -14.54 -2.90
CA ASP A 255 -11.48 -15.42 -3.59
C ASP A 255 -11.23 -15.55 -5.10
N GLN A 256 -10.24 -14.83 -5.67
CA GLN A 256 -10.02 -14.77 -7.12
C GLN A 256 -9.09 -15.85 -7.68
N MET A 257 -8.45 -16.67 -6.85
CA MET A 257 -7.46 -17.66 -7.24
C MET A 257 -7.91 -18.51 -8.43
N ASN A 258 -9.11 -19.10 -8.38
CA ASN A 258 -9.60 -19.99 -9.43
C ASN A 258 -9.84 -19.26 -10.77
N SER A 259 -10.36 -18.04 -10.73
CA SER A 259 -10.62 -17.21 -11.90
C SER A 259 -9.32 -16.77 -12.55
N VAL A 260 -8.37 -16.30 -11.74
CA VAL A 260 -7.05 -15.86 -12.21
C VAL A 260 -6.23 -17.03 -12.75
N PHE A 261 -6.31 -18.24 -12.13
CA PHE A 261 -5.68 -19.44 -12.63
C PHE A 261 -6.16 -19.80 -14.05
N LYS A 262 -7.48 -19.72 -14.29
CA LYS A 262 -8.04 -19.98 -15.64
C LYS A 262 -7.53 -18.97 -16.67
N ILE A 263 -7.46 -17.68 -16.32
CA ILE A 263 -6.98 -16.63 -17.21
C ILE A 263 -5.50 -16.85 -17.54
N ALA A 264 -4.66 -17.08 -16.54
CA ALA A 264 -3.23 -17.32 -16.71
C ALA A 264 -2.94 -18.62 -17.47
N GLY A 265 -3.69 -19.70 -17.18
CA GLY A 265 -3.54 -21.02 -17.82
C GLY A 265 -3.92 -21.05 -19.31
N ASN A 266 -4.73 -20.10 -19.77
CA ASN A 266 -5.04 -19.94 -21.18
C ASN A 266 -3.92 -19.21 -21.96
N SER A 267 -2.91 -18.71 -21.29
CA SER A 267 -1.79 -18.00 -21.92
C SER A 267 -0.63 -18.98 -22.18
N SER A 268 -0.18 -19.07 -23.44
CA SER A 268 0.99 -19.85 -23.82
C SER A 268 2.33 -19.19 -23.42
N PHE A 269 2.31 -17.98 -22.89
CA PHE A 269 3.50 -17.22 -22.57
C PHE A 269 4.12 -17.58 -21.22
N TYR A 270 3.39 -18.28 -20.34
CA TYR A 270 3.85 -18.62 -19.00
C TYR A 270 3.99 -20.12 -18.81
N ASN A 271 5.10 -20.57 -18.25
CA ASN A 271 5.39 -21.99 -18.01
C ASN A 271 5.25 -22.42 -16.54
N CYS A 272 5.06 -21.47 -15.63
CA CYS A 272 4.87 -21.75 -14.22
C CYS A 272 3.81 -20.82 -13.66
N ILE A 273 2.80 -21.40 -13.00
CA ILE A 273 1.74 -20.66 -12.30
C ILE A 273 1.79 -21.10 -10.84
N GLU A 274 2.12 -20.18 -9.94
CA GLU A 274 2.19 -20.43 -8.51
C GLU A 274 1.36 -19.39 -7.76
N PHE A 275 0.69 -19.80 -6.67
CA PHE A 275 -0.03 -18.92 -5.77
C PHE A 275 0.61 -18.94 -4.39
N ILE A 276 0.97 -17.76 -3.89
CA ILE A 276 1.55 -17.57 -2.57
C ILE A 276 0.45 -17.08 -1.63
N LYS A 277 0.43 -17.63 -0.42
CA LYS A 277 -0.55 -17.29 0.62
C LYS A 277 -0.02 -16.19 1.52
N ASP A 278 -0.95 -15.37 2.01
CA ASP A 278 -0.70 -14.44 3.11
C ASP A 278 -0.61 -15.17 4.46
N TYR A 279 -0.28 -14.43 5.52
CA TYR A 279 -0.15 -14.99 6.87
C TYR A 279 -1.47 -15.46 7.48
N ALA A 280 -2.62 -15.07 6.91
CA ALA A 280 -3.94 -15.59 7.27
C ALA A 280 -4.30 -16.88 6.51
N GLY A 281 -3.45 -17.32 5.56
CA GLY A 281 -3.61 -18.55 4.77
C GLY A 281 -4.41 -18.37 3.49
N HIS A 282 -4.75 -17.14 3.10
CA HIS A 282 -5.46 -16.84 1.85
C HIS A 282 -4.47 -16.68 0.69
N HIS A 283 -4.87 -17.13 -0.50
CA HIS A 283 -4.07 -16.87 -1.70
C HIS A 283 -4.06 -15.38 -2.00
N ARG A 284 -2.86 -14.80 -2.02
CA ARG A 284 -2.68 -13.35 -2.13
C ARG A 284 -1.84 -12.94 -3.33
N VAL A 285 -0.83 -13.71 -3.69
CA VAL A 285 0.05 -13.37 -4.81
C VAL A 285 0.03 -14.45 -5.86
N LEU A 286 -0.31 -14.08 -7.09
CA LEU A 286 -0.04 -14.87 -8.29
C LEU A 286 1.40 -14.63 -8.71
N LYS A 287 2.18 -15.69 -8.90
CA LYS A 287 3.54 -15.65 -9.46
C LYS A 287 3.59 -16.45 -10.74
N LEU A 288 4.00 -15.82 -11.83
CA LEU A 288 4.13 -16.40 -13.17
C LEU A 288 5.56 -16.24 -13.65
N LYS A 289 6.05 -17.25 -14.38
CA LYS A 289 7.34 -17.19 -15.07
C LYS A 289 7.10 -17.22 -16.58
N LYS A 290 7.70 -16.27 -17.30
CA LYS A 290 7.67 -16.23 -18.76
C LYS A 290 8.52 -17.35 -19.35
N ASN A 291 8.07 -17.95 -20.46
CA ASN A 291 8.79 -18.95 -21.24
C ASN A 291 10.15 -18.43 -21.74
#